data_ecf1d8638addf67d2030920f0c246947
#
_entry.id   ecf1d8638addf67d2030920f0c246947
#
_cell.length_a   1.000
_cell.length_b   1.000
_cell.length_c   1.000
_cell.angle_alpha   90.00
_cell.angle_beta   90.00
_cell.angle_gamma   90.00
#
_symmetry.space_group_name_H-M   'P 1'
#
loop_
_entity.id
_entity.type
_entity.pdbx_description
1 polymer ?
#
loop_
_entity_poly.entity_id
_entity_poly.type
_entity_poly.pdbx_seq_one_letter_code
_entity_poly.pdbx_strand_id
1 'polypeptide(L)'
;MIVLPPGTLLQLMYVQERIRLVAPGRFIEIGPGSGEITKLLLDHGWSGYSYDLEAKTIAALKERFANEVAAHSLTPINDNFLSATLPNSEKVDLIISCMVMEHLEDEAQSTFMQTASERLKEGGMLVGLVPASPAYWGIEDDIAGHCRRYTRESIASLAASSGWKVQHMAGLTFPVSNILLPVSNFLVNRSERSKLALSPLDRTKQSGRRQVKFKTYFPSILGLLLNKITLFPLHLLQKVYSKSERALVLYFEARSSSGVNKN
;
A
#
# COMPACT_ATOMS: atom_id res chain seq x y z
N MET A 1 17.64 10.04 -10.12
CA MET A 1 16.17 9.96 -10.00
C MET A 1 15.77 8.48 -10.08
N ILE A 2 14.98 8.00 -9.14
CA ILE A 2 14.49 6.61 -9.14
C ILE A 2 13.37 6.52 -10.19
N VAL A 3 13.47 5.57 -11.11
CA VAL A 3 12.44 5.30 -12.12
C VAL A 3 11.55 4.20 -11.61
N LEU A 4 10.28 4.54 -11.34
CA LEU A 4 9.31 3.61 -10.77
C LEU A 4 8.70 2.68 -11.83
N PRO A 5 8.32 1.46 -11.45
CA PRO A 5 7.60 0.55 -12.32
C PRO A 5 6.27 1.15 -12.83
N PRO A 6 5.82 0.79 -14.04
CA PRO A 6 4.56 1.32 -14.57
C PRO A 6 3.35 1.01 -13.67
N GLY A 7 3.29 -0.19 -13.08
CA GLY A 7 2.23 -0.54 -12.14
C GLY A 7 2.21 0.37 -10.90
N THR A 8 3.39 0.64 -10.31
CA THR A 8 3.52 1.56 -9.16
C THR A 8 3.10 2.98 -9.54
N LEU A 9 3.53 3.48 -10.71
CA LEU A 9 3.13 4.80 -11.19
C LEU A 9 1.62 4.91 -11.36
N LEU A 10 0.97 3.90 -11.94
CA LEU A 10 -0.48 3.86 -12.11
C LEU A 10 -1.22 3.85 -10.77
N GLN A 11 -0.73 3.10 -9.77
CA GLN A 11 -1.27 3.10 -8.42
C GLN A 11 -1.13 4.48 -7.77
N LEU A 12 0.07 5.08 -7.81
CA LEU A 12 0.31 6.41 -7.24
C LEU A 12 -0.51 7.50 -7.90
N MET A 13 -0.72 7.45 -9.22
CA MET A 13 -1.60 8.40 -9.93
C MET A 13 -3.03 8.29 -9.42
N TYR A 14 -3.53 7.06 -9.20
CA TYR A 14 -4.87 6.83 -8.67
C TYR A 14 -4.99 7.31 -7.21
N VAL A 15 -4.06 6.91 -6.35
CA VAL A 15 -4.02 7.37 -4.94
C VAL A 15 -3.95 8.89 -4.87
N GLN A 16 -3.15 9.53 -5.73
CA GLN A 16 -3.04 11.00 -5.78
C GLN A 16 -4.38 11.67 -6.13
N GLU A 17 -5.12 11.13 -7.10
CA GLU A 17 -6.46 11.65 -7.43
C GLU A 17 -7.41 11.54 -6.23
N ARG A 18 -7.37 10.39 -5.52
CA ARG A 18 -8.27 10.15 -4.37
C ARG A 18 -7.91 11.02 -3.16
N ILE A 19 -6.63 11.12 -2.83
CA ILE A 19 -6.15 11.94 -1.68
C ILE A 19 -6.48 13.43 -1.88
N ARG A 20 -6.46 13.94 -3.11
CA ARG A 20 -6.82 15.33 -3.42
C ARG A 20 -8.30 15.67 -3.13
N LEU A 21 -9.16 14.67 -2.99
CA LEU A 21 -10.56 14.87 -2.65
C LEU A 21 -10.80 15.01 -1.14
N VAL A 22 -9.75 14.82 -0.34
CA VAL A 22 -9.82 14.85 1.14
C VAL A 22 -8.93 15.99 1.63
N ALA A 23 -9.45 16.79 2.55
CA ALA A 23 -8.65 17.83 3.20
C ALA A 23 -7.45 17.21 3.94
N PRO A 24 -6.25 17.79 3.85
CA PRO A 24 -5.08 17.28 4.54
C PRO A 24 -5.26 17.35 6.06
N GLY A 25 -4.69 16.38 6.75
CA GLY A 25 -4.74 16.24 8.20
C GLY A 25 -3.58 15.36 8.69
N ARG A 26 -3.83 14.56 9.73
CA ARG A 26 -2.86 13.60 10.26
C ARG A 26 -3.05 12.25 9.62
N PHE A 27 -1.95 11.58 9.29
CA PHE A 27 -1.99 10.23 8.73
C PHE A 27 -1.17 9.21 9.52
N ILE A 28 -1.52 7.94 9.36
CA ILE A 28 -0.66 6.79 9.63
C ILE A 28 -0.51 6.01 8.33
N GLU A 29 0.73 5.79 7.90
CA GLU A 29 1.07 4.89 6.81
C GLU A 29 1.67 3.61 7.37
N ILE A 30 1.22 2.45 6.87
CA ILE A 30 1.68 1.14 7.29
C ILE A 30 2.34 0.47 6.10
N GLY A 31 3.62 0.07 6.27
CA GLY A 31 4.43 -0.50 5.20
C GLY A 31 4.83 0.54 4.14
N PRO A 32 5.51 1.63 4.50
CA PRO A 32 5.88 2.72 3.59
C PRO A 32 6.86 2.29 2.48
N GLY A 33 7.57 1.19 2.66
CA GLY A 33 8.55 0.70 1.69
C GLY A 33 9.58 1.76 1.31
N SER A 34 9.62 2.16 0.03
CA SER A 34 10.51 3.22 -0.45
C SER A 34 10.01 4.65 -0.14
N GLY A 35 8.83 4.82 0.44
CA GLY A 35 8.27 6.12 0.84
C GLY A 35 7.58 6.89 -0.31
N GLU A 36 7.09 6.22 -1.33
CA GLU A 36 6.41 6.90 -2.44
C GLU A 36 5.03 7.44 -2.04
N ILE A 37 4.28 6.71 -1.23
CA ILE A 37 3.00 7.18 -0.66
C ILE A 37 3.29 8.22 0.42
N THR A 38 4.29 8.01 1.28
CA THR A 38 4.76 9.03 2.26
C THR A 38 4.99 10.36 1.55
N LYS A 39 5.80 10.34 0.46
CA LYS A 39 6.08 11.56 -0.32
C LYS A 39 4.80 12.19 -0.86
N LEU A 40 3.92 11.39 -1.42
CA LEU A 40 2.66 11.87 -1.97
C LEU A 40 1.81 12.57 -0.89
N LEU A 41 1.71 12.00 0.30
CA LEU A 41 0.97 12.59 1.42
C LEU A 41 1.59 13.91 1.88
N LEU A 42 2.90 13.94 2.11
CA LEU A 42 3.63 15.14 2.51
C LEU A 42 3.53 16.27 1.46
N ASP A 43 3.67 15.95 0.17
CA ASP A 43 3.51 16.90 -0.96
C ASP A 43 2.09 17.51 -1.01
N HIS A 44 1.09 16.86 -0.40
CA HIS A 44 -0.29 17.34 -0.34
C HIS A 44 -0.66 17.94 1.04
N GLY A 45 0.32 18.26 1.87
CA GLY A 45 0.14 18.95 3.14
C GLY A 45 -0.27 18.05 4.31
N TRP A 46 -0.23 16.74 4.14
CA TRP A 46 -0.45 15.79 5.24
C TRP A 46 0.77 15.73 6.15
N SER A 47 0.56 15.41 7.43
CA SER A 47 1.62 15.11 8.39
C SER A 47 1.26 13.88 9.22
N GLY A 48 2.24 13.13 9.73
CA GLY A 48 1.90 11.95 10.52
C GLY A 48 3.02 10.96 10.73
N TYR A 49 2.65 9.68 10.73
CA TYR A 49 3.48 8.57 11.15
C TYR A 49 3.60 7.53 10.03
N SER A 50 4.80 6.93 9.89
CA SER A 50 5.01 5.77 9.01
C SER A 50 5.55 4.60 9.82
N TYR A 51 4.83 3.48 9.88
CA TYR A 51 5.18 2.28 10.62
C TYR A 51 5.75 1.20 9.72
N ASP A 52 6.88 0.63 10.09
CA ASP A 52 7.45 -0.54 9.43
C ASP A 52 8.18 -1.46 10.45
N LEU A 53 8.08 -2.77 10.23
CA LEU A 53 8.77 -3.79 11.02
C LEU A 53 10.28 -3.84 10.73
N GLU A 54 10.70 -3.36 9.56
CA GLU A 54 12.08 -3.40 9.09
C GLU A 54 12.84 -2.12 9.44
N ALA A 55 13.78 -2.20 10.39
CA ALA A 55 14.56 -1.05 10.85
C ALA A 55 15.31 -0.33 9.72
N LYS A 56 15.74 -1.07 8.69
CA LYS A 56 16.42 -0.49 7.52
C LYS A 56 15.50 0.36 6.67
N THR A 57 14.21 -0.01 6.55
CA THR A 57 13.19 0.80 5.89
C THR A 57 13.03 2.13 6.62
N ILE A 58 12.90 2.09 7.93
CA ILE A 58 12.77 3.29 8.77
C ILE A 58 14.01 4.19 8.68
N ALA A 59 15.21 3.61 8.69
CA ALA A 59 16.45 4.38 8.53
C ALA A 59 16.49 5.10 7.15
N ALA A 60 16.14 4.39 6.09
CA ALA A 60 16.08 4.98 4.73
C ALA A 60 15.02 6.09 4.61
N LEU A 61 13.86 5.95 5.28
CA LEU A 61 12.85 7.00 5.32
C LEU A 61 13.35 8.23 6.08
N LYS A 62 14.00 8.06 7.21
CA LYS A 62 14.59 9.17 7.99
C LYS A 62 15.64 9.94 7.18
N GLU A 63 16.43 9.23 6.38
CA GLU A 63 17.40 9.85 5.48
C GLU A 63 16.70 10.58 4.31
N ARG A 64 15.75 9.89 3.64
CA ARG A 64 15.02 10.44 2.49
C ARG A 64 14.20 11.69 2.82
N PHE A 65 13.61 11.71 4.00
CA PHE A 65 12.71 12.78 4.48
C PHE A 65 13.28 13.53 5.69
N ALA A 66 14.59 13.78 5.68
CA ALA A 66 15.29 14.39 6.83
C ALA A 66 14.71 15.77 7.22
N ASN A 67 14.28 16.57 6.24
CA ASN A 67 13.68 17.88 6.49
C ASN A 67 12.30 17.76 7.15
N GLU A 68 11.47 16.83 6.67
CA GLU A 68 10.13 16.59 7.20
C GLU A 68 10.18 15.96 8.61
N VAL A 69 11.19 15.12 8.86
CA VAL A 69 11.47 14.57 10.19
C VAL A 69 11.93 15.66 11.15
N ALA A 70 12.84 16.54 10.73
CA ALA A 70 13.29 17.67 11.53
C ALA A 70 12.16 18.68 11.82
N ALA A 71 11.25 18.87 10.86
CA ALA A 71 10.06 19.72 11.02
C ALA A 71 8.90 19.06 11.77
N HIS A 72 9.06 17.80 12.25
CA HIS A 72 8.02 17.01 12.89
C HIS A 72 6.74 16.79 12.05
N SER A 73 6.82 16.98 10.74
CA SER A 73 5.72 16.66 9.83
C SER A 73 5.68 15.17 9.45
N LEU A 74 6.78 14.44 9.65
CA LEU A 74 6.86 12.98 9.53
C LEU A 74 7.60 12.35 10.71
N THR A 75 7.03 11.30 11.29
CA THR A 75 7.67 10.48 12.32
C THR A 75 7.74 9.02 11.88
N PRO A 76 8.86 8.55 11.32
CA PRO A 76 9.05 7.14 10.99
C PRO A 76 9.30 6.31 12.26
N ILE A 77 8.52 5.23 12.44
CA ILE A 77 8.48 4.39 13.63
C ILE A 77 8.81 2.95 13.27
N ASN A 78 9.86 2.39 13.87
CA ASN A 78 10.18 0.97 13.72
C ASN A 78 9.45 0.17 14.79
N ASP A 79 8.23 -0.20 14.51
CA ASP A 79 7.39 -0.99 15.41
C ASP A 79 6.27 -1.70 14.65
N ASN A 80 5.61 -2.63 15.34
CA ASN A 80 4.43 -3.31 14.81
C ASN A 80 3.18 -2.45 15.03
N PHE A 81 2.56 -2.01 13.94
CA PHE A 81 1.32 -1.25 14.00
C PHE A 81 0.22 -1.90 14.86
N LEU A 82 0.15 -3.24 14.88
CA LEU A 82 -0.90 -3.96 15.61
C LEU A 82 -0.77 -3.83 17.14
N SER A 83 0.45 -3.68 17.66
CA SER A 83 0.75 -3.64 19.09
C SER A 83 1.36 -2.33 19.58
N ALA A 84 1.82 -1.46 18.66
CA ALA A 84 2.45 -0.20 19.00
C ALA A 84 1.47 0.75 19.71
N THR A 85 1.96 1.52 20.65
CA THR A 85 1.21 2.63 21.24
C THR A 85 1.40 3.88 20.38
N LEU A 86 0.30 4.59 20.08
CA LEU A 86 0.41 5.87 19.38
C LEU A 86 1.17 6.89 20.24
N PRO A 87 2.14 7.60 19.68
CA PRO A 87 2.69 8.77 20.35
C PRO A 87 1.55 9.74 20.70
N ASN A 88 1.49 10.15 21.96
CA ASN A 88 0.52 11.13 22.49
C ASN A 88 -0.97 10.72 22.42
N SER A 89 -1.30 9.44 22.16
CA SER A 89 -2.70 8.95 22.00
C SER A 89 -3.53 9.73 20.97
N GLU A 90 -2.87 10.39 20.02
CA GLU A 90 -3.51 11.28 19.05
C GLU A 90 -4.15 10.49 17.91
N LYS A 91 -5.47 10.65 17.72
CA LYS A 91 -6.19 10.04 16.59
C LYS A 91 -5.88 10.76 15.29
N VAL A 92 -5.91 10.02 14.18
CA VAL A 92 -5.56 10.51 12.84
C VAL A 92 -6.78 10.58 11.93
N ASP A 93 -6.65 11.32 10.84
CA ASP A 93 -7.71 11.52 9.84
C ASP A 93 -7.68 10.41 8.77
N LEU A 94 -6.50 9.85 8.52
CA LEU A 94 -6.24 8.86 7.48
C LEU A 94 -5.33 7.76 7.98
N ILE A 95 -5.70 6.51 7.73
CA ILE A 95 -4.77 5.37 7.78
C ILE A 95 -4.66 4.83 6.36
N ILE A 96 -3.42 4.64 5.87
CA ILE A 96 -3.16 4.05 4.56
C ILE A 96 -2.24 2.84 4.71
N SER A 97 -2.64 1.73 4.09
CA SER A 97 -1.90 0.47 4.07
C SER A 97 -1.70 0.03 2.63
N CYS A 98 -0.45 -0.16 2.23
CA CYS A 98 -0.12 -0.55 0.87
C CYS A 98 0.69 -1.85 0.87
N MET A 99 0.12 -2.91 0.33
CA MET A 99 0.76 -4.23 0.24
C MET A 99 1.26 -4.75 1.61
N VAL A 100 0.36 -4.73 2.60
CA VAL A 100 0.62 -5.22 3.97
C VAL A 100 -0.42 -6.26 4.41
N MET A 101 -1.69 -6.02 4.14
CA MET A 101 -2.78 -6.84 4.67
C MET A 101 -2.73 -8.29 4.16
N GLU A 102 -2.15 -8.53 2.99
CA GLU A 102 -1.94 -9.86 2.40
C GLU A 102 -0.97 -10.74 3.18
N HIS A 103 -0.16 -10.14 4.05
CA HIS A 103 0.75 -10.85 4.94
C HIS A 103 0.12 -11.22 6.29
N LEU A 104 -1.08 -10.73 6.56
CA LEU A 104 -1.78 -10.95 7.81
C LEU A 104 -2.67 -12.20 7.73
N GLU A 105 -2.56 -13.10 8.69
CA GLU A 105 -3.51 -14.18 8.89
C GLU A 105 -4.86 -13.63 9.40
N ASP A 106 -5.90 -14.46 9.46
CA ASP A 106 -7.28 -14.02 9.72
C ASP A 106 -7.44 -13.26 11.04
N GLU A 107 -6.83 -13.75 12.11
CA GLU A 107 -6.86 -13.08 13.42
C GLU A 107 -6.14 -11.73 13.38
N ALA A 108 -4.98 -11.69 12.74
CA ALA A 108 -4.20 -10.45 12.59
C ALA A 108 -4.90 -9.43 11.69
N GLN A 109 -5.68 -9.86 10.67
CA GLN A 109 -6.51 -8.94 9.89
C GLN A 109 -7.62 -8.30 10.73
N SER A 110 -8.29 -9.11 11.56
CA SER A 110 -9.33 -8.61 12.46
C SER A 110 -8.74 -7.60 13.46
N THR A 111 -7.58 -7.93 14.05
CA THR A 111 -6.82 -7.01 14.92
C THR A 111 -6.42 -5.74 14.18
N PHE A 112 -5.97 -5.83 12.92
CA PHE A 112 -5.65 -4.68 12.09
C PHE A 112 -6.84 -3.75 11.91
N MET A 113 -8.00 -4.28 11.56
CA MET A 113 -9.22 -3.49 11.36
C MET A 113 -9.67 -2.83 12.66
N GLN A 114 -9.62 -3.54 13.79
CA GLN A 114 -9.93 -2.98 15.10
C GLN A 114 -8.96 -1.87 15.49
N THR A 115 -7.66 -2.12 15.44
CA THR A 115 -6.60 -1.13 15.75
C THR A 115 -6.72 0.11 14.87
N ALA A 116 -7.03 -0.06 13.58
CA ALA A 116 -7.26 1.06 12.68
C ALA A 116 -8.49 1.90 13.11
N SER A 117 -9.58 1.24 13.53
CA SER A 117 -10.78 1.93 14.02
C SER A 117 -10.51 2.74 15.31
N GLU A 118 -9.72 2.18 16.22
CA GLU A 118 -9.35 2.84 17.48
C GLU A 118 -8.48 4.08 17.27
N ARG A 119 -7.62 4.06 16.24
CA ARG A 119 -6.66 5.13 15.93
C ARG A 119 -7.20 6.22 15.00
N LEU A 120 -8.31 5.99 14.33
CA LEU A 120 -8.96 7.01 13.50
C LEU A 120 -9.85 7.92 14.33
N LYS A 121 -9.89 9.19 13.94
CA LYS A 121 -10.93 10.12 14.37
C LYS A 121 -12.29 9.67 13.88
N GLU A 122 -13.35 10.20 14.47
CA GLU A 122 -14.70 10.07 13.93
C GLU A 122 -14.74 10.60 12.49
N GLY A 123 -15.29 9.80 11.57
CA GLY A 123 -15.29 10.13 10.15
C GLY A 123 -13.93 9.95 9.44
N GLY A 124 -12.89 9.53 10.14
CA GLY A 124 -11.60 9.20 9.56
C GLY A 124 -11.69 8.04 8.55
N MET A 125 -10.69 7.89 7.70
CA MET A 125 -10.73 6.96 6.56
C MET A 125 -9.56 5.98 6.61
N LEU A 126 -9.87 4.70 6.36
CA LEU A 126 -8.89 3.67 6.01
C LEU A 126 -8.82 3.54 4.50
N VAL A 127 -7.62 3.64 3.96
CA VAL A 127 -7.29 3.36 2.56
C VAL A 127 -6.42 2.12 2.49
N GLY A 128 -6.79 1.16 1.66
CA GLY A 128 -5.99 -0.04 1.42
C GLY A 128 -5.68 -0.25 -0.05
N LEU A 129 -4.44 -0.67 -0.32
CA LEU A 129 -4.02 -1.25 -1.60
C LEU A 129 -3.53 -2.66 -1.32
N VAL A 130 -4.16 -3.64 -1.92
CA VAL A 130 -3.87 -5.06 -1.71
C VAL A 130 -3.73 -5.80 -3.04
N PRO A 131 -2.94 -6.89 -3.11
CA PRO A 131 -2.92 -7.75 -4.28
C PRO A 131 -4.29 -8.38 -4.49
N ALA A 132 -4.77 -8.31 -5.74
CA ALA A 132 -6.10 -8.77 -6.10
C ALA A 132 -6.07 -9.99 -7.01
N SER A 133 -7.25 -10.54 -7.27
CA SER A 133 -7.48 -11.68 -8.17
C SER A 133 -6.68 -12.93 -7.79
N PRO A 134 -7.22 -13.78 -6.92
CA PRO A 134 -6.58 -15.04 -6.49
C PRO A 134 -6.15 -15.94 -7.66
N ALA A 135 -6.83 -15.85 -8.81
CA ALA A 135 -6.47 -16.59 -10.02
C ALA A 135 -5.08 -16.24 -10.58
N TYR A 136 -4.51 -15.11 -10.19
CA TYR A 136 -3.15 -14.68 -10.57
C TYR A 136 -2.10 -14.95 -9.48
N TRP A 137 -2.41 -15.83 -8.53
CA TRP A 137 -1.39 -16.29 -7.58
C TRP A 137 -0.17 -16.83 -8.32
N GLY A 138 1.01 -16.44 -7.88
CA GLY A 138 2.23 -16.85 -8.56
C GLY A 138 3.48 -16.75 -7.68
N ILE A 139 4.61 -17.02 -8.30
CA ILE A 139 5.91 -17.05 -7.62
C ILE A 139 6.23 -15.76 -6.82
N GLU A 140 5.66 -14.62 -7.25
CA GLU A 140 5.85 -13.37 -6.52
C GLU A 140 5.18 -13.37 -5.16
N ASP A 141 3.99 -13.97 -5.06
CA ASP A 141 3.26 -14.10 -3.80
C ASP A 141 4.01 -15.01 -2.84
N ASP A 142 4.49 -16.16 -3.35
CA ASP A 142 5.25 -17.11 -2.56
C ASP A 142 6.54 -16.49 -2.01
N ILE A 143 7.29 -15.79 -2.87
CA ILE A 143 8.54 -15.12 -2.48
C ILE A 143 8.30 -13.94 -1.54
N ALA A 144 7.17 -13.22 -1.70
CA ALA A 144 6.79 -12.15 -0.79
C ALA A 144 6.30 -12.67 0.58
N GLY A 145 5.88 -13.93 0.67
CA GLY A 145 5.28 -14.50 1.87
C GLY A 145 3.84 -14.04 2.06
N HIS A 146 3.09 -13.89 0.95
CA HIS A 146 1.66 -13.58 1.03
C HIS A 146 0.89 -14.78 1.59
N CYS A 147 -0.16 -14.51 2.36
CA CYS A 147 -1.13 -15.49 2.80
C CYS A 147 -2.31 -15.57 1.84
N ARG A 148 -2.58 -14.47 1.11
CA ARG A 148 -3.76 -14.35 0.23
C ARG A 148 -3.64 -13.26 -0.83
N ARG A 149 -4.55 -13.33 -1.80
CA ARG A 149 -4.97 -12.23 -2.66
C ARG A 149 -6.45 -11.95 -2.42
N TYR A 150 -6.89 -10.75 -2.67
CA TYR A 150 -8.24 -10.29 -2.35
C TYR A 150 -9.14 -10.23 -3.58
N THR A 151 -10.44 -10.41 -3.33
CA THR A 151 -11.52 -10.02 -4.24
C THR A 151 -12.29 -8.84 -3.64
N ARG A 152 -13.19 -8.24 -4.42
CA ARG A 152 -14.09 -7.19 -3.90
C ARG A 152 -14.97 -7.72 -2.77
N GLU A 153 -15.46 -8.94 -2.93
CA GLU A 153 -16.31 -9.63 -1.96
C GLU A 153 -15.54 -9.90 -0.67
N SER A 154 -14.28 -10.35 -0.74
CA SER A 154 -13.49 -10.64 0.46
C SER A 154 -13.16 -9.37 1.24
N ILE A 155 -12.87 -8.23 0.58
CA ILE A 155 -12.70 -6.93 1.25
C ILE A 155 -14.02 -6.43 1.85
N ALA A 156 -15.13 -6.58 1.12
CA ALA A 156 -16.44 -6.17 1.64
C ALA A 156 -16.84 -7.00 2.86
N SER A 157 -16.61 -8.31 2.85
CA SER A 157 -16.87 -9.22 3.96
C SER A 157 -15.99 -8.91 5.18
N LEU A 158 -14.68 -8.70 4.98
CA LEU A 158 -13.76 -8.32 6.04
C LEU A 158 -14.18 -6.98 6.68
N ALA A 159 -14.51 -5.99 5.86
CA ALA A 159 -15.00 -4.71 6.34
C ALA A 159 -16.29 -4.87 7.16
N ALA A 160 -17.29 -5.56 6.63
CA ALA A 160 -18.58 -5.76 7.28
C ALA A 160 -18.44 -6.50 8.63
N SER A 161 -17.67 -7.59 8.68
CA SER A 161 -17.43 -8.36 9.89
C SER A 161 -16.68 -7.59 10.98
N SER A 162 -15.91 -6.57 10.58
CA SER A 162 -15.12 -5.72 11.49
C SER A 162 -15.80 -4.37 11.80
N GLY A 163 -17.08 -4.18 11.42
CA GLY A 163 -17.83 -2.95 11.69
C GLY A 163 -17.41 -1.77 10.83
N TRP A 164 -16.94 -2.02 9.60
CA TRP A 164 -16.56 -1.00 8.63
C TRP A 164 -17.54 -0.96 7.45
N LYS A 165 -17.68 0.21 6.86
CA LYS A 165 -18.42 0.41 5.61
C LYS A 165 -17.46 0.82 4.51
N VAL A 166 -17.38 0.00 3.47
CA VAL A 166 -16.63 0.33 2.26
C VAL A 166 -17.35 1.46 1.51
N GLN A 167 -16.63 2.53 1.22
CA GLN A 167 -17.14 3.70 0.50
C GLN A 167 -16.80 3.65 -0.98
N HIS A 168 -15.63 3.08 -1.31
CA HIS A 168 -15.14 3.03 -2.68
C HIS A 168 -14.19 1.86 -2.88
N MET A 169 -14.24 1.24 -4.06
CA MET A 169 -13.27 0.23 -4.51
C MET A 169 -12.96 0.40 -5.99
N ALA A 170 -11.70 0.20 -6.35
CA ALA A 170 -11.24 0.21 -7.74
C ALA A 170 -10.16 -0.85 -7.98
N GLY A 171 -10.33 -1.64 -9.03
CA GLY A 171 -9.25 -2.46 -9.57
C GLY A 171 -8.22 -1.58 -10.29
N LEU A 172 -6.95 -1.75 -9.96
CA LEU A 172 -5.87 -0.94 -10.52
C LEU A 172 -4.92 -1.78 -11.38
N THR A 173 -4.16 -1.07 -12.21
CA THR A 173 -3.07 -1.57 -13.07
C THR A 173 -3.50 -2.48 -14.23
N PHE A 174 -4.79 -2.83 -14.35
CA PHE A 174 -5.30 -3.57 -15.52
C PHE A 174 -5.46 -2.64 -16.74
N PRO A 175 -5.10 -3.08 -17.95
CA PRO A 175 -4.52 -4.38 -18.32
C PRO A 175 -2.98 -4.40 -18.27
N VAL A 176 -2.32 -3.29 -17.97
CA VAL A 176 -0.87 -3.09 -18.12
C VAL A 176 -0.07 -4.12 -17.31
N SER A 177 -0.36 -4.24 -16.02
CA SER A 177 0.35 -5.19 -15.17
C SER A 177 0.08 -6.64 -15.56
N ASN A 178 -1.11 -6.95 -16.08
CA ASN A 178 -1.44 -8.29 -16.55
C ASN A 178 -0.62 -8.70 -17.78
N ILE A 179 -0.40 -7.76 -18.71
CA ILE A 179 0.45 -7.99 -19.90
C ILE A 179 1.90 -8.21 -19.46
N LEU A 180 2.37 -7.49 -18.44
CA LEU A 180 3.73 -7.57 -17.93
C LEU A 180 3.95 -8.75 -16.95
N LEU A 181 2.88 -9.36 -16.44
CA LEU A 181 2.95 -10.38 -15.38
C LEU A 181 3.84 -11.58 -15.73
N PRO A 182 3.80 -12.18 -16.95
CA PRO A 182 4.66 -13.30 -17.29
C PRO A 182 6.15 -12.94 -17.22
N VAL A 183 6.52 -11.76 -17.74
CA VAL A 183 7.89 -11.25 -17.70
C VAL A 183 8.32 -10.97 -16.26
N SER A 184 7.42 -10.36 -15.48
CA SER A 184 7.64 -10.10 -14.05
C SER A 184 7.93 -11.39 -13.28
N ASN A 185 7.08 -12.39 -13.42
CA ASN A 185 7.23 -13.70 -12.78
C ASN A 185 8.56 -14.37 -13.18
N PHE A 186 8.95 -14.30 -14.45
CA PHE A 186 10.21 -14.84 -14.91
C PHE A 186 11.42 -14.14 -14.25
N LEU A 187 11.42 -12.82 -14.22
CA LEU A 187 12.50 -12.02 -13.60
C LEU A 187 12.63 -12.29 -12.11
N VAL A 188 11.48 -12.32 -11.40
CA VAL A 188 11.45 -12.58 -9.95
C VAL A 188 11.92 -14.00 -9.64
N ASN A 189 11.42 -15.01 -10.36
CA ASN A 189 11.85 -16.40 -10.18
C ASN A 189 13.36 -16.54 -10.37
N ARG A 190 13.93 -15.89 -11.40
CA ARG A 190 15.37 -15.93 -11.66
C ARG A 190 16.20 -15.24 -10.57
N SER A 191 15.71 -14.12 -10.04
CA SER A 191 16.49 -13.25 -9.13
C SER A 191 16.31 -13.57 -7.66
N GLU A 192 15.14 -14.07 -7.25
CA GLU A 192 14.76 -14.13 -5.84
C GLU A 192 14.29 -15.53 -5.37
N ARG A 193 14.34 -16.55 -6.21
CA ARG A 193 13.89 -17.91 -5.86
C ARG A 193 14.55 -18.47 -4.59
N SER A 194 15.79 -18.07 -4.30
CA SER A 194 16.49 -18.49 -3.08
C SER A 194 15.78 -18.02 -1.79
N LYS A 195 14.97 -16.96 -1.85
CA LYS A 195 14.20 -16.48 -0.71
C LYS A 195 13.10 -17.44 -0.25
N LEU A 196 12.69 -18.40 -1.11
CA LEU A 196 11.74 -19.45 -0.72
C LEU A 196 12.22 -20.32 0.45
N ALA A 197 13.53 -20.37 0.68
CA ALA A 197 14.13 -21.06 1.83
C ALA A 197 14.01 -20.30 3.16
N LEU A 198 13.61 -19.01 3.12
CA LEU A 198 13.43 -18.19 4.32
C LEU A 198 12.05 -18.43 4.96
N SER A 199 11.93 -18.07 6.25
CA SER A 199 10.63 -18.08 6.93
C SER A 199 9.65 -17.10 6.27
N PRO A 200 8.32 -17.30 6.37
CA PRO A 200 7.34 -16.35 5.83
C PRO A 200 7.54 -14.93 6.35
N LEU A 201 7.84 -14.76 7.63
CA LEU A 201 8.09 -13.45 8.25
C LEU A 201 9.33 -12.76 7.66
N ASP A 202 10.42 -13.51 7.42
CA ASP A 202 11.64 -12.94 6.83
C ASP A 202 11.42 -12.56 5.37
N ARG A 203 10.62 -13.34 4.63
CA ARG A 203 10.19 -12.99 3.27
C ARG A 203 9.38 -11.70 3.26
N THR A 204 8.42 -11.56 4.17
CA THR A 204 7.60 -10.36 4.34
C THR A 204 8.47 -9.13 4.62
N LYS A 205 9.37 -9.18 5.62
CA LYS A 205 10.28 -8.08 5.94
C LYS A 205 11.14 -7.65 4.74
N GLN A 206 11.57 -8.60 3.91
CA GLN A 206 12.39 -8.30 2.73
C GLN A 206 11.56 -7.87 1.52
N SER A 207 10.24 -8.09 1.50
CA SER A 207 9.39 -7.81 0.35
C SER A 207 9.33 -6.31 0.01
N GLY A 208 9.29 -5.44 1.00
CA GLY A 208 9.23 -3.98 0.82
C GLY A 208 10.49 -3.35 0.20
N ARG A 209 11.60 -4.09 0.11
CA ARG A 209 12.91 -3.59 -0.36
C ARG A 209 13.49 -4.41 -1.52
N ARG A 210 12.63 -4.97 -2.34
CA ARG A 210 13.06 -5.76 -3.51
C ARG A 210 13.83 -4.91 -4.51
N GLN A 211 14.94 -5.46 -5.03
CA GLN A 211 15.74 -4.86 -6.09
C GLN A 211 15.90 -5.86 -7.26
N VAL A 212 14.83 -6.02 -8.02
CA VAL A 212 14.82 -6.84 -9.23
C VAL A 212 14.94 -5.95 -10.46
N LYS A 213 16.03 -6.11 -11.22
CA LYS A 213 16.28 -5.33 -12.44
C LYS A 213 15.13 -5.49 -13.44
N PHE A 214 14.68 -4.40 -14.04
CA PHE A 214 13.53 -4.31 -14.95
C PHE A 214 12.18 -4.71 -14.35
N LYS A 215 12.11 -4.84 -13.01
CA LYS A 215 10.86 -4.98 -12.28
C LYS A 215 10.66 -3.90 -11.23
N THR A 216 11.60 -3.78 -10.29
CA THR A 216 11.56 -2.75 -9.24
C THR A 216 12.60 -1.66 -9.45
N TYR A 217 13.62 -1.95 -10.24
CA TYR A 217 14.68 -1.02 -10.58
C TYR A 217 14.82 -0.90 -12.11
N PHE A 218 14.69 0.32 -12.61
CA PHE A 218 14.78 0.67 -14.03
C PHE A 218 15.95 1.64 -14.28
N PRO A 219 16.68 1.52 -15.40
CA PRO A 219 17.66 2.51 -15.81
C PRO A 219 17.04 3.90 -15.93
N SER A 220 17.80 4.94 -15.54
CA SER A 220 17.32 6.33 -15.52
C SER A 220 16.81 6.84 -16.88
N ILE A 221 17.36 6.34 -17.98
CA ILE A 221 16.93 6.69 -19.34
C ILE A 221 15.45 6.32 -19.59
N LEU A 222 14.96 5.24 -18.96
CA LEU A 222 13.55 4.86 -19.06
C LEU A 222 12.60 5.82 -18.33
N GLY A 223 13.11 6.75 -17.53
CA GLY A 223 12.32 7.80 -16.91
C GLY A 223 11.65 8.73 -17.92
N LEU A 224 12.17 8.81 -19.15
CA LEU A 224 11.51 9.54 -20.25
C LEU A 224 10.19 8.88 -20.68
N LEU A 225 10.08 7.55 -20.53
CA LEU A 225 8.88 6.78 -20.85
C LEU A 225 8.06 6.41 -19.62
N LEU A 226 8.72 6.19 -18.48
CA LEU A 226 8.08 5.79 -17.22
C LEU A 226 7.89 7.01 -16.31
N ASN A 227 6.94 7.85 -16.66
CA ASN A 227 6.54 9.03 -15.88
C ASN A 227 5.02 9.24 -15.96
N LYS A 228 4.49 10.12 -15.13
CA LYS A 228 3.04 10.38 -15.02
C LYS A 228 2.42 10.94 -16.32
N ILE A 229 3.18 11.68 -17.12
CA ILE A 229 2.67 12.28 -18.37
C ILE A 229 2.48 11.21 -19.42
N THR A 230 3.52 10.41 -19.68
CA THR A 230 3.48 9.35 -20.69
C THR A 230 2.53 8.22 -20.33
N LEU A 231 2.36 7.93 -19.02
CA LEU A 231 1.44 6.90 -18.54
C LEU A 231 0.01 7.41 -18.33
N PHE A 232 -0.27 8.70 -18.58
CA PHE A 232 -1.61 9.28 -18.38
C PHE A 232 -2.70 8.56 -19.19
N PRO A 233 -2.52 8.21 -20.48
CA PRO A 233 -3.51 7.41 -21.22
C PRO A 233 -3.78 6.04 -20.59
N LEU A 234 -2.74 5.38 -20.07
CA LEU A 234 -2.88 4.09 -19.39
C LEU A 234 -3.56 4.24 -18.01
N HIS A 235 -3.38 5.39 -17.36
CA HIS A 235 -4.12 5.74 -16.15
C HIS A 235 -5.61 5.93 -16.44
N LEU A 236 -5.99 6.59 -17.53
CA LEU A 236 -7.39 6.65 -17.94
C LEU A 236 -7.96 5.26 -18.26
N LEU A 237 -7.19 4.43 -18.95
CA LEU A 237 -7.58 3.07 -19.27
C LEU A 237 -7.84 2.23 -18.01
N GLN A 238 -6.95 2.28 -17.00
CA GLN A 238 -7.21 1.57 -15.73
C GLN A 238 -8.49 2.05 -15.04
N LYS A 239 -8.85 3.34 -15.15
CA LYS A 239 -10.10 3.88 -14.58
C LYS A 239 -11.32 3.33 -15.28
N VAL A 240 -11.30 3.19 -16.61
CA VAL A 240 -12.36 2.54 -17.39
C VAL A 240 -12.55 1.10 -16.90
N TYR A 241 -11.46 0.38 -16.65
CA TYR A 241 -11.49 -1.00 -16.18
C TYR A 241 -11.47 -1.15 -14.65
N SER A 242 -11.75 -0.09 -13.91
CA SER A 242 -11.70 -0.10 -12.43
C SER A 242 -12.64 -1.12 -11.76
N LYS A 243 -13.65 -1.62 -12.47
CA LYS A 243 -14.55 -2.69 -12.00
C LYS A 243 -14.09 -4.10 -12.38
N SER A 244 -12.99 -4.24 -13.15
CA SER A 244 -12.51 -5.54 -13.60
C SER A 244 -11.98 -6.37 -12.43
N GLU A 245 -12.44 -7.61 -12.34
CA GLU A 245 -11.94 -8.60 -11.38
C GLU A 245 -10.57 -9.17 -11.79
N ARG A 246 -10.09 -8.83 -13.00
CA ARG A 246 -8.75 -9.21 -13.47
C ARG A 246 -7.66 -8.26 -13.03
N ALA A 247 -7.99 -7.16 -12.37
CA ALA A 247 -7.00 -6.22 -11.84
C ALA A 247 -6.08 -6.93 -10.84
N LEU A 248 -4.77 -6.64 -10.91
CA LEU A 248 -3.78 -7.27 -10.01
C LEU A 248 -3.68 -6.57 -8.66
N VAL A 249 -4.23 -5.37 -8.54
CA VAL A 249 -4.28 -4.58 -7.30
C VAL A 249 -5.72 -4.12 -7.09
N LEU A 250 -6.21 -4.23 -5.87
CA LEU A 250 -7.47 -3.66 -5.42
C LEU A 250 -7.18 -2.50 -4.47
N TYR A 251 -7.70 -1.34 -4.83
CA TYR A 251 -7.78 -0.16 -3.97
C TYR A 251 -9.14 -0.13 -3.28
N PHE A 252 -9.18 0.21 -1.99
CA PHE A 252 -10.43 0.45 -1.29
C PHE A 252 -10.33 1.60 -0.28
N GLU A 253 -11.47 2.23 -0.02
CA GLU A 253 -11.69 3.21 1.04
C GLU A 253 -12.79 2.70 1.96
N ALA A 254 -12.55 2.74 3.26
CA ALA A 254 -13.55 2.33 4.25
C ALA A 254 -13.59 3.31 5.43
N ARG A 255 -14.77 3.42 6.05
CA ARG A 255 -14.99 4.18 7.30
C ARG A 255 -15.55 3.25 8.36
N SER A 256 -15.10 3.42 9.60
CA SER A 256 -15.65 2.68 10.73
C SER A 256 -17.08 3.10 10.99
N SER A 257 -17.96 2.12 11.22
CA SER A 257 -19.37 2.34 11.58
C SER A 257 -19.54 2.77 13.05
N SER A 258 -18.50 2.69 13.86
CA SER A 258 -18.55 2.95 15.31
C SER A 258 -18.86 4.40 15.68
N GLY A 259 -18.87 5.33 14.73
CA GLY A 259 -19.26 6.73 14.91
C GLY A 259 -20.74 7.05 14.64
N VAL A 260 -21.53 6.08 14.13
CA VAL A 260 -22.92 6.35 13.69
C VAL A 260 -23.97 6.06 14.77
N ASN A 261 -23.60 5.37 15.86
CA ASN A 261 -24.54 4.99 16.93
C ASN A 261 -24.24 5.68 18.27
N LYS A 262 -24.24 7.01 18.31
CA LYS A 262 -24.42 7.81 19.52
C LYS A 262 -25.26 9.03 19.18
N ASN A 263 -26.52 8.80 18.88
CA ASN A 263 -27.60 9.78 19.06
C ASN A 263 -28.84 9.03 19.51
#